data_1882241a31e7b0b4c23783c268f8f292
#
_entry.id   1882241a31e7b0b4c23783c268f8f292
#
_cell.length_a   1.000
_cell.length_b   1.000
_cell.length_c   1.000
_cell.angle_alpha   90.00
_cell.angle_beta   90.00
_cell.angle_gamma   90.00
#
_symmetry.space_group_name_H-M   'P 1'
#
loop_
_entity.id
_entity.type
_entity.pdbx_description
1 polymer ?
#
loop_
_entity_poly.entity_id
_entity_poly.type
_entity_poly.pdbx_seq_one_letter_code
_entity_poly.pdbx_strand_id
1 'polypeptide(L)'
;MNHEDFSTVSTPLFSALQKEADSGRTSFHMPGNRGGKAFPSPFSSGFAGLESTELEINDDLNEPTGPALLAEEKAAAFFGAGKSLFFTSGSTVAIYAMLATALQPGSRVAASAALHRAFAQAAALLDLEMVFLPMTVPKRGADGRGDSPSLLRSPLPVIDTPRALKLLEKTEGLRALIFSAPDYYGHVDLPQELLEAAHARGLPVLCDEAHGAAFAAAVEIFPKTALARGVDLCVQSAHKTLPALAPASLLHLSHSYLRRCPEAARRAVAARKLFQTSSPSFPIGASLDFARAYLESAECREKIQLLLDHITFLRQELPPAFQVLPAGPEDDPLRLVISCRSSGFSLRELSSGLSSLGIDIEMADFSRLVLIPSLDQPREDFMRLSAALRKLSLEHKGVGRAEKPGVACWEEGSAARAEEDLQRWLCRPRAFLKPRAATFRGLFSKVDWPGVLSEQGEGDESLRVTSVIAPYPPGIPLWLPGEEITRRDLLRLLDLQAEGLHIPPFTLEKLSE
;
A
#
# COMPACT_ATOMS: atom_id res chain seq x y z
N MET A 1 -18.46 -20.65 -7.86
CA MET A 1 -17.86 -20.39 -9.20
C MET A 1 -17.91 -21.67 -9.98
N ASN A 2 -18.67 -21.71 -11.06
CA ASN A 2 -18.68 -22.86 -11.96
C ASN A 2 -17.51 -22.72 -12.93
N HIS A 3 -16.77 -23.81 -13.14
CA HIS A 3 -15.59 -23.88 -14.02
C HIS A 3 -15.86 -23.50 -15.50
N GLU A 4 -17.10 -23.35 -15.90
CA GLU A 4 -17.52 -23.10 -17.29
C GLU A 4 -17.43 -21.63 -17.72
N ASP A 5 -17.42 -20.67 -16.79
CA ASP A 5 -17.47 -19.23 -17.11
C ASP A 5 -16.13 -18.61 -17.52
N PHE A 6 -15.00 -19.29 -17.29
CA PHE A 6 -13.66 -18.84 -17.64
C PHE A 6 -13.16 -19.33 -19.01
N SER A 7 -13.99 -20.02 -19.79
CA SER A 7 -13.58 -20.66 -21.06
C SER A 7 -13.09 -19.66 -22.12
N THR A 8 -13.38 -18.37 -21.98
CA THR A 8 -13.01 -17.35 -22.96
C THR A 8 -11.73 -16.58 -22.62
N VAL A 9 -11.24 -16.65 -21.37
CA VAL A 9 -10.03 -15.92 -20.93
C VAL A 9 -8.91 -16.92 -20.63
N SER A 10 -7.80 -16.79 -21.35
CA SER A 10 -6.66 -17.70 -21.23
C SER A 10 -5.79 -17.41 -20.02
N THR A 11 -5.51 -18.46 -19.23
CA THR A 11 -4.61 -18.45 -18.05
C THR A 11 -3.45 -19.43 -18.28
N PRO A 12 -2.42 -19.06 -19.09
CA PRO A 12 -1.41 -20.01 -19.55
C PRO A 12 -0.60 -20.64 -18.42
N LEU A 13 -0.18 -19.88 -17.42
CA LEU A 13 0.58 -20.42 -16.30
C LEU A 13 -0.30 -21.31 -15.40
N PHE A 14 -1.48 -20.84 -15.00
CA PHE A 14 -2.41 -21.63 -14.21
C PHE A 14 -2.78 -22.94 -14.93
N SER A 15 -3.06 -22.87 -16.24
CA SER A 15 -3.39 -24.04 -17.06
C SER A 15 -2.23 -25.02 -17.18
N ALA A 16 -0.99 -24.55 -17.26
CA ALA A 16 0.19 -25.41 -17.29
C ALA A 16 0.36 -26.18 -15.98
N LEU A 17 0.23 -25.49 -14.84
CA LEU A 17 0.33 -26.11 -13.51
C LEU A 17 -0.81 -27.09 -13.24
N GLN A 18 -2.04 -26.74 -13.65
CA GLN A 18 -3.19 -27.65 -13.55
C GLN A 18 -2.95 -28.93 -14.36
N LYS A 19 -2.45 -28.80 -15.59
CA LYS A 19 -2.09 -29.94 -16.45
C LYS A 19 -1.01 -30.81 -15.83
N GLU A 20 0.01 -30.22 -15.20
CA GLU A 20 1.02 -30.95 -14.45
C GLU A 20 0.40 -31.70 -13.27
N ALA A 21 -0.38 -31.03 -12.43
CA ALA A 21 -1.03 -31.63 -11.27
C ALA A 21 -1.91 -32.85 -11.66
N ASP A 22 -2.63 -32.74 -12.77
CA ASP A 22 -3.54 -33.76 -13.28
C ASP A 22 -2.81 -34.87 -14.07
N SER A 23 -1.53 -34.69 -14.39
CA SER A 23 -0.78 -35.61 -15.28
C SER A 23 -0.50 -37.00 -14.70
N GLY A 24 -0.65 -37.16 -13.38
CA GLY A 24 -0.32 -38.41 -12.70
C GLY A 24 1.18 -38.75 -12.67
N ARG A 25 2.07 -37.80 -13.02
CA ARG A 25 3.53 -38.04 -13.06
C ARG A 25 4.07 -38.37 -11.67
N THR A 26 5.07 -39.22 -11.63
CA THR A 26 5.81 -39.51 -10.40
C THR A 26 6.90 -38.47 -10.22
N SER A 27 6.80 -37.69 -9.11
CA SER A 27 7.74 -36.62 -8.78
C SER A 27 8.90 -37.13 -7.94
N PHE A 28 10.13 -36.87 -8.39
CA PHE A 28 11.40 -37.03 -7.65
C PHE A 28 12.15 -35.68 -7.57
N HIS A 29 11.45 -34.56 -7.77
CA HIS A 29 11.99 -33.21 -7.73
C HIS A 29 11.41 -32.43 -6.55
N MET A 30 12.00 -31.25 -6.24
CA MET A 30 11.44 -30.28 -5.32
C MET A 30 10.10 -29.71 -5.85
N PRO A 31 9.21 -29.20 -4.96
CA PRO A 31 9.36 -29.19 -3.51
C PRO A 31 9.05 -30.54 -2.85
N GLY A 32 9.58 -30.74 -1.62
CA GLY A 32 9.43 -31.99 -0.86
C GLY A 32 8.00 -32.37 -0.48
N ASN A 33 7.02 -31.48 -0.68
CA ASN A 33 5.61 -31.73 -0.43
C ASN A 33 4.92 -32.58 -1.53
N ARG A 34 5.60 -32.87 -2.64
CA ARG A 34 5.13 -33.72 -3.74
C ARG A 34 3.79 -33.29 -4.33
N GLY A 35 3.64 -32.00 -4.67
CA GLY A 35 2.38 -31.45 -5.17
C GLY A 35 1.24 -31.57 -4.12
N GLY A 36 1.54 -31.27 -2.89
CA GLY A 36 0.59 -31.30 -1.78
C GLY A 36 0.30 -32.69 -1.17
N LYS A 37 0.78 -33.79 -1.81
CA LYS A 37 0.48 -35.17 -1.37
C LYS A 37 1.08 -35.55 -0.01
N ALA A 38 2.11 -34.82 0.45
CA ALA A 38 2.69 -35.01 1.77
C ALA A 38 1.93 -34.31 2.90
N PHE A 39 0.96 -33.45 2.58
CA PHE A 39 0.17 -32.74 3.57
C PHE A 39 -1.09 -33.51 3.97
N PRO A 40 -1.54 -33.39 5.23
CA PRO A 40 -2.85 -33.89 5.63
C PRO A 40 -3.95 -33.03 4.97
N SER A 41 -5.15 -33.65 4.77
CA SER A 41 -6.34 -32.86 4.44
C SER A 41 -6.66 -31.88 5.60
N PRO A 42 -7.00 -30.62 5.37
CA PRO A 42 -7.37 -30.00 4.08
C PRO A 42 -6.21 -29.40 3.28
N PHE A 43 -4.95 -29.41 3.76
CA PHE A 43 -3.81 -28.82 3.03
C PHE A 43 -3.51 -29.47 1.69
N SER A 44 -3.78 -30.77 1.55
CA SER A 44 -3.54 -31.52 0.30
C SER A 44 -4.54 -31.19 -0.80
N SER A 45 -5.66 -30.55 -0.48
CA SER A 45 -6.67 -30.11 -1.45
C SER A 45 -6.44 -28.65 -1.85
N GLY A 46 -6.70 -28.28 -3.08
CA GLY A 46 -6.57 -26.91 -3.58
C GLY A 46 -5.15 -26.54 -4.04
N PHE A 47 -4.66 -25.37 -3.62
CA PHE A 47 -3.44 -24.76 -4.16
C PHE A 47 -2.15 -25.57 -3.96
N ALA A 48 -2.10 -26.44 -2.95
CA ALA A 48 -0.94 -27.33 -2.76
C ALA A 48 -0.72 -28.28 -3.95
N GLY A 49 -1.74 -28.58 -4.73
CA GLY A 49 -1.63 -29.35 -5.96
C GLY A 49 -0.92 -28.63 -7.10
N LEU A 50 -0.85 -27.28 -7.03
CA LEU A 50 -0.14 -26.44 -8.00
C LEU A 50 1.30 -26.14 -7.58
N GLU A 51 1.75 -26.67 -6.44
CA GLU A 51 3.13 -26.46 -5.97
C GLU A 51 4.10 -27.24 -6.86
N SER A 52 5.06 -26.52 -7.39
CA SER A 52 6.03 -27.04 -8.35
C SER A 52 7.38 -26.32 -8.21
N THR A 53 8.29 -26.61 -9.12
CA THR A 53 9.59 -25.96 -9.27
C THR A 53 9.85 -25.66 -10.75
N GLU A 54 11.04 -25.18 -11.08
CA GLU A 54 11.50 -24.87 -12.44
C GLU A 54 11.64 -26.16 -13.25
N LEU A 55 10.56 -26.60 -13.89
CA LEU A 55 10.52 -27.71 -14.84
C LEU A 55 10.26 -27.16 -16.24
N GLU A 56 10.73 -27.89 -17.26
CA GLU A 56 10.49 -27.53 -18.66
C GLU A 56 9.01 -27.30 -18.99
N ILE A 57 8.10 -28.03 -18.31
CA ILE A 57 6.64 -27.87 -18.48
C ILE A 57 6.08 -26.62 -17.82
N ASN A 58 6.74 -26.06 -16.78
CA ASN A 58 6.22 -24.98 -15.94
C ASN A 58 6.92 -23.65 -16.15
N ASP A 59 8.17 -23.67 -16.64
CA ASP A 59 8.99 -22.48 -16.77
C ASP A 59 9.80 -22.09 -15.50
N ASP A 60 10.62 -21.05 -15.60
CA ASP A 60 11.30 -20.38 -14.49
C ASP A 60 10.62 -19.04 -14.22
N LEU A 61 10.00 -18.89 -13.04
CA LEU A 61 9.32 -17.63 -12.67
C LEU A 61 10.29 -16.44 -12.53
N ASN A 62 11.59 -16.68 -12.37
CA ASN A 62 12.60 -15.61 -12.29
C ASN A 62 13.12 -15.18 -13.67
N GLU A 63 13.11 -16.07 -14.67
CA GLU A 63 13.53 -15.81 -16.05
C GLU A 63 12.64 -16.58 -17.04
N PRO A 64 11.36 -16.26 -17.14
CA PRO A 64 10.39 -17.05 -17.86
C PRO A 64 10.60 -17.00 -19.38
N THR A 65 10.40 -18.15 -20.02
CA THR A 65 10.51 -18.34 -21.47
C THR A 65 9.31 -19.08 -22.07
N GLY A 66 8.41 -19.60 -21.23
CA GLY A 66 7.27 -20.44 -21.58
C GLY A 66 5.94 -19.89 -21.02
N PRO A 67 5.16 -20.74 -20.31
CA PRO A 67 3.83 -20.37 -19.82
C PRO A 67 3.81 -19.14 -18.90
N ALA A 68 4.84 -18.98 -18.07
CA ALA A 68 4.96 -17.83 -17.17
C ALA A 68 5.25 -16.55 -17.97
N LEU A 69 6.11 -16.59 -19.01
CA LEU A 69 6.31 -15.46 -19.91
C LEU A 69 5.00 -15.05 -20.58
N LEU A 70 4.26 -16.02 -21.11
CA LEU A 70 2.98 -15.76 -21.77
C LEU A 70 1.96 -15.13 -20.81
N ALA A 71 1.95 -15.53 -19.53
CA ALA A 71 1.12 -14.92 -18.50
C ALA A 71 1.53 -13.46 -18.23
N GLU A 72 2.85 -13.17 -18.13
CA GLU A 72 3.39 -11.82 -17.99
C GLU A 72 3.08 -10.93 -19.20
N GLU A 73 3.15 -11.47 -20.43
CA GLU A 73 2.78 -10.75 -21.66
C GLU A 73 1.29 -10.39 -21.69
N LYS A 74 0.41 -11.32 -21.28
CA LYS A 74 -1.01 -11.05 -21.16
C LYS A 74 -1.29 -9.99 -20.09
N ALA A 75 -0.60 -10.03 -18.95
CA ALA A 75 -0.70 -9.01 -17.93
C ALA A 75 -0.22 -7.65 -18.47
N ALA A 76 0.89 -7.61 -19.21
CA ALA A 76 1.36 -6.38 -19.84
C ALA A 76 0.32 -5.79 -20.79
N ALA A 77 -0.29 -6.61 -21.64
CA ALA A 77 -1.33 -6.18 -22.56
C ALA A 77 -2.56 -5.62 -21.84
N PHE A 78 -3.04 -6.31 -20.81
CA PHE A 78 -4.21 -5.88 -20.03
C PHE A 78 -3.97 -4.56 -19.29
N PHE A 79 -2.84 -4.42 -18.59
CA PHE A 79 -2.51 -3.23 -17.83
C PHE A 79 -1.98 -2.06 -18.68
N GLY A 80 -1.83 -2.24 -20.00
CA GLY A 80 -1.27 -1.22 -20.91
C GLY A 80 0.22 -0.98 -20.71
N ALA A 81 0.95 -1.97 -20.20
CA ALA A 81 2.39 -1.95 -20.00
C ALA A 81 3.14 -2.46 -21.25
N GLY A 82 4.38 -2.01 -21.43
CA GLY A 82 5.29 -2.58 -22.42
C GLY A 82 5.93 -3.88 -21.92
N LYS A 83 6.01 -4.08 -20.60
CA LYS A 83 6.42 -5.31 -19.92
C LYS A 83 5.82 -5.35 -18.52
N SER A 84 5.36 -6.54 -18.12
CA SER A 84 4.98 -6.85 -16.74
C SER A 84 5.82 -7.99 -16.21
N LEU A 85 6.14 -7.96 -14.92
CA LEU A 85 6.85 -9.04 -14.24
C LEU A 85 6.05 -9.45 -13.01
N PHE A 86 5.92 -10.76 -12.81
CA PHE A 86 5.30 -11.34 -11.62
C PHE A 86 6.31 -11.42 -10.47
N PHE A 87 5.86 -11.03 -9.27
CA PHE A 87 6.61 -11.16 -8.03
C PHE A 87 5.80 -11.96 -7.00
N THR A 88 6.41 -13.03 -6.50
CA THR A 88 5.81 -13.90 -5.49
C THR A 88 6.30 -13.59 -4.07
N SER A 89 7.16 -12.58 -3.93
CA SER A 89 7.75 -12.14 -2.67
C SER A 89 7.23 -10.76 -2.20
N GLY A 90 6.12 -10.29 -2.79
CA GLY A 90 5.42 -9.07 -2.39
C GLY A 90 5.91 -7.78 -3.05
N SER A 91 5.07 -6.75 -2.96
CA SER A 91 5.36 -5.42 -3.50
C SER A 91 6.59 -4.76 -2.86
N THR A 92 6.94 -5.10 -1.62
CA THR A 92 8.19 -4.64 -1.01
C THR A 92 9.39 -5.01 -1.87
N VAL A 93 9.49 -6.28 -2.30
CA VAL A 93 10.56 -6.76 -3.18
C VAL A 93 10.43 -6.17 -4.59
N ALA A 94 9.20 -6.06 -5.10
CA ALA A 94 8.95 -5.43 -6.40
C ALA A 94 9.36 -3.94 -6.42
N ILE A 95 9.19 -3.18 -5.31
CA ILE A 95 9.68 -1.81 -5.15
C ILE A 95 11.21 -1.77 -5.21
N TYR A 96 11.90 -2.71 -4.54
CA TYR A 96 13.37 -2.79 -4.61
C TYR A 96 13.84 -3.03 -6.04
N ALA A 97 13.18 -3.95 -6.74
CA ALA A 97 13.46 -4.26 -8.14
C ALA A 97 13.14 -3.07 -9.06
N MET A 98 12.03 -2.35 -8.85
CA MET A 98 11.67 -1.16 -9.59
C MET A 98 12.76 -0.08 -9.48
N LEU A 99 13.20 0.23 -8.27
CA LEU A 99 14.24 1.23 -8.04
C LEU A 99 15.58 0.79 -8.64
N ALA A 100 16.01 -0.46 -8.47
CA ALA A 100 17.24 -0.99 -9.06
C ALA A 100 17.18 -1.07 -10.61
N THR A 101 15.99 -1.19 -11.19
CA THR A 101 15.79 -1.13 -12.65
C THR A 101 16.06 0.27 -13.19
N ALA A 102 15.60 1.30 -12.49
CA ALA A 102 15.64 2.68 -12.96
C ALA A 102 16.89 3.44 -12.51
N LEU A 103 17.51 3.06 -11.40
CA LEU A 103 18.52 3.84 -10.68
C LEU A 103 19.82 3.06 -10.49
N GLN A 104 20.91 3.79 -10.43
CA GLN A 104 22.21 3.28 -9.97
C GLN A 104 22.38 3.55 -8.47
N PRO A 105 23.15 2.74 -7.75
CA PRO A 105 23.51 3.06 -6.38
C PRO A 105 24.11 4.47 -6.24
N GLY A 106 23.75 5.16 -5.16
CA GLY A 106 24.14 6.55 -4.93
C GLY A 106 23.33 7.61 -5.67
N SER A 107 22.30 7.22 -6.45
CA SER A 107 21.46 8.17 -7.18
C SER A 107 20.67 9.09 -6.25
N ARG A 108 20.53 10.36 -6.64
CA ARG A 108 19.64 11.33 -5.99
C ARG A 108 18.25 11.26 -6.60
N VAL A 109 17.20 11.16 -5.76
CA VAL A 109 15.81 11.05 -6.20
C VAL A 109 14.91 12.06 -5.48
N ALA A 110 13.91 12.59 -6.19
CA ALA A 110 12.84 13.37 -5.57
C ALA A 110 11.66 12.45 -5.28
N ALA A 111 11.07 12.56 -4.09
CA ALA A 111 10.08 11.60 -3.62
C ALA A 111 8.96 12.28 -2.82
N SER A 112 7.72 11.80 -2.95
CA SER A 112 6.64 12.18 -2.04
C SER A 112 7.00 11.83 -0.59
N ALA A 113 6.55 12.61 0.38
CA ALA A 113 6.74 12.30 1.79
C ALA A 113 5.81 11.17 2.29
N ALA A 114 4.73 10.88 1.56
CA ALA A 114 3.73 9.86 1.90
C ALA A 114 4.04 8.49 1.25
N LEU A 115 5.32 8.11 1.16
CA LEU A 115 5.73 6.81 0.63
C LEU A 115 5.57 5.70 1.68
N HIS A 116 5.37 4.47 1.22
CA HIS A 116 5.47 3.30 2.09
C HIS A 116 6.91 3.09 2.60
N ARG A 117 7.07 2.57 3.83
CA ARG A 117 8.39 2.31 4.45
C ARG A 117 9.37 1.50 3.59
N ALA A 118 8.88 0.69 2.64
CA ALA A 118 9.71 -0.07 1.70
C ALA A 118 10.65 0.83 0.89
N PHE A 119 10.28 2.08 0.61
CA PHE A 119 11.17 3.02 -0.10
C PHE A 119 12.36 3.44 0.75
N ALA A 120 12.18 3.64 2.05
CA ALA A 120 13.29 3.93 2.95
C ALA A 120 14.27 2.75 3.04
N GLN A 121 13.74 1.53 3.09
CA GLN A 121 14.54 0.31 3.07
C GLN A 121 15.30 0.15 1.75
N ALA A 122 14.62 0.34 0.61
CA ALA A 122 15.25 0.32 -0.71
C ALA A 122 16.31 1.42 -0.86
N ALA A 123 16.03 2.63 -0.37
CA ALA A 123 16.98 3.73 -0.39
C ALA A 123 18.25 3.40 0.43
N ALA A 124 18.08 2.72 1.57
CA ALA A 124 19.22 2.24 2.36
C ALA A 124 20.02 1.15 1.63
N LEU A 125 19.35 0.20 0.98
CA LEU A 125 19.99 -0.89 0.23
C LEU A 125 20.77 -0.36 -0.99
N LEU A 126 20.17 0.56 -1.74
CA LEU A 126 20.73 1.13 -2.97
C LEU A 126 21.57 2.41 -2.73
N ASP A 127 21.79 2.80 -1.48
CA ASP A 127 22.53 4.02 -1.10
C ASP A 127 21.94 5.30 -1.74
N LEU A 128 20.63 5.40 -1.88
CA LEU A 128 19.99 6.54 -2.54
C LEU A 128 20.02 7.79 -1.64
N GLU A 129 20.14 8.96 -2.27
CA GLU A 129 19.92 10.25 -1.65
C GLU A 129 18.50 10.72 -1.93
N MET A 130 17.68 10.87 -0.89
CA MET A 130 16.28 11.25 -1.00
C MET A 130 16.08 12.75 -0.77
N VAL A 131 15.38 13.41 -1.70
CA VAL A 131 14.89 14.78 -1.60
C VAL A 131 13.38 14.71 -1.55
N PHE A 132 12.76 15.29 -0.52
CA PHE A 132 11.32 15.17 -0.35
C PHE A 132 10.57 16.33 -1.03
N LEU A 133 9.52 15.97 -1.77
CA LEU A 133 8.58 16.93 -2.34
C LEU A 133 7.88 17.67 -1.20
N PRO A 134 7.70 19.00 -1.30
CA PRO A 134 6.91 19.76 -0.35
C PRO A 134 5.46 19.27 -0.34
N MET A 135 4.93 19.09 0.88
CA MET A 135 3.53 18.72 1.09
C MET A 135 2.75 19.90 1.65
N THR A 136 1.45 19.92 1.44
CA THR A 136 0.53 20.92 1.99
C THR A 136 -0.76 20.27 2.48
N VAL A 137 -1.31 20.83 3.53
CA VAL A 137 -2.66 20.47 3.96
C VAL A 137 -3.64 21.23 3.07
N PRO A 138 -4.52 20.57 2.34
CA PRO A 138 -5.51 21.23 1.52
C PRO A 138 -6.39 22.15 2.39
N LYS A 139 -6.56 23.39 1.96
CA LYS A 139 -7.42 24.36 2.68
C LYS A 139 -8.88 23.92 2.56
N ARG A 140 -9.54 23.72 3.68
CA ARG A 140 -11.00 23.63 3.72
C ARG A 140 -11.57 25.00 3.43
N GLY A 141 -12.54 25.09 2.53
CA GLY A 141 -13.26 26.35 2.27
C GLY A 141 -13.87 26.90 3.56
N ALA A 142 -13.74 28.19 3.81
CA ALA A 142 -14.25 28.84 5.01
C ALA A 142 -15.78 28.75 5.17
N ASP A 143 -16.49 28.37 4.11
CA ASP A 143 -17.93 28.20 4.02
C ASP A 143 -18.40 26.73 3.99
N GLY A 144 -17.46 25.77 4.10
CA GLY A 144 -17.76 24.33 4.04
C GLY A 144 -18.34 23.84 2.72
N ARG A 145 -18.36 24.67 1.67
CA ARG A 145 -18.96 24.37 0.37
C ARG A 145 -17.95 24.16 -0.76
N GLY A 146 -16.66 24.26 -0.49
CA GLY A 146 -15.59 24.17 -1.49
C GLY A 146 -14.69 22.96 -1.38
N ASP A 147 -14.96 22.03 -0.47
CA ASP A 147 -14.08 20.89 -0.26
C ASP A 147 -14.30 19.81 -1.33
N SER A 148 -13.25 19.51 -2.07
CA SER A 148 -13.25 18.28 -2.85
C SER A 148 -13.59 17.11 -1.92
N PRO A 149 -14.50 16.20 -2.29
CA PRO A 149 -14.83 15.01 -1.50
C PRO A 149 -13.60 14.23 -1.05
N SER A 150 -12.54 14.22 -1.84
CA SER A 150 -11.25 13.59 -1.57
C SER A 150 -10.61 14.09 -0.27
N LEU A 151 -10.74 15.39 0.05
CA LEU A 151 -10.15 15.99 1.25
C LEU A 151 -10.82 15.56 2.55
N LEU A 152 -12.04 15.03 2.48
CA LEU A 152 -12.75 14.48 3.62
C LEU A 152 -12.29 13.06 3.93
N ARG A 153 -11.88 12.30 2.91
CA ARG A 153 -11.54 10.88 3.02
C ARG A 153 -10.17 10.65 3.62
N SER A 154 -9.14 11.33 3.12
CA SER A 154 -7.75 11.15 3.57
C SER A 154 -7.34 12.25 4.55
N PRO A 155 -6.75 11.93 5.71
CA PRO A 155 -6.13 12.90 6.61
C PRO A 155 -4.73 13.31 6.14
N LEU A 156 -4.21 12.65 5.09
CA LEU A 156 -2.85 12.87 4.61
C LEU A 156 -2.75 14.21 3.87
N PRO A 157 -1.63 14.93 4.02
CA PRO A 157 -1.36 16.09 3.18
C PRO A 157 -1.12 15.64 1.74
N VAL A 158 -1.35 16.56 0.81
CA VAL A 158 -1.10 16.37 -0.62
C VAL A 158 0.17 17.09 -1.05
N ILE A 159 0.68 16.79 -2.23
CA ILE A 159 1.86 17.45 -2.78
C ILE A 159 1.53 18.92 -3.08
N ASP A 160 2.36 19.84 -2.57
CA ASP A 160 2.34 21.25 -2.96
C ASP A 160 2.98 21.39 -4.36
N THR A 161 2.16 21.20 -5.39
CA THR A 161 2.63 21.16 -6.79
C THR A 161 3.45 22.40 -7.19
N PRO A 162 3.06 23.65 -6.88
CA PRO A 162 3.88 24.81 -7.22
C PRO A 162 5.26 24.83 -6.55
N ARG A 163 5.35 24.40 -5.30
CA ARG A 163 6.64 24.30 -4.59
C ARG A 163 7.45 23.11 -5.07
N ALA A 164 6.80 21.99 -5.38
CA ALA A 164 7.45 20.80 -5.92
C ALA A 164 8.06 21.06 -7.30
N LEU A 165 7.37 21.78 -8.19
CA LEU A 165 7.93 22.21 -9.49
C LEU A 165 9.19 23.05 -9.31
N LYS A 166 9.18 24.04 -8.40
CA LYS A 166 10.36 24.87 -8.07
C LYS A 166 11.49 24.03 -7.49
N LEU A 167 11.19 23.02 -6.66
CA LEU A 167 12.18 22.10 -6.12
C LEU A 167 12.81 21.28 -7.25
N LEU A 168 12.01 20.71 -8.14
CA LEU A 168 12.52 19.98 -9.31
C LEU A 168 13.44 20.87 -10.13
N GLU A 169 13.03 22.09 -10.44
CA GLU A 169 13.82 23.04 -11.24
C GLU A 169 15.20 23.34 -10.61
N LYS A 170 15.24 23.56 -9.30
CA LYS A 170 16.44 23.97 -8.56
C LYS A 170 17.35 22.82 -8.16
N THR A 171 16.85 21.60 -8.11
CA THR A 171 17.63 20.46 -7.64
C THR A 171 18.38 19.82 -8.80
N GLU A 172 19.69 19.94 -8.76
CA GLU A 172 20.60 19.30 -9.72
C GLU A 172 20.84 17.82 -9.39
N GLY A 173 21.21 17.05 -10.40
CA GLY A 173 21.62 15.65 -10.23
C GLY A 173 20.49 14.68 -9.91
N LEU A 174 19.23 15.11 -9.98
CA LEU A 174 18.09 14.19 -9.84
C LEU A 174 18.11 13.11 -10.92
N ARG A 175 17.72 11.89 -10.55
CA ARG A 175 17.68 10.71 -11.43
C ARG A 175 16.30 10.10 -11.57
N ALA A 176 15.36 10.41 -10.67
CA ALA A 176 13.97 9.99 -10.78
C ALA A 176 13.05 10.85 -9.91
N LEU A 177 11.76 10.76 -10.21
CA LEU A 177 10.66 11.25 -9.40
C LEU A 177 9.83 10.05 -8.91
N ILE A 178 9.49 10.00 -7.61
CA ILE A 178 8.88 8.84 -6.98
C ILE A 178 7.59 9.23 -6.25
N PHE A 179 6.51 8.49 -6.50
CA PHE A 179 5.20 8.66 -5.87
C PHE A 179 4.69 7.37 -5.22
N SER A 180 3.69 7.51 -4.36
CA SER A 180 2.82 6.42 -3.91
C SER A 180 1.37 6.88 -4.09
N ALA A 181 0.63 6.23 -4.98
CA ALA A 181 -0.75 6.56 -5.31
C ALA A 181 -1.47 5.33 -5.92
N PRO A 182 -2.69 4.99 -5.45
CA PRO A 182 -3.43 5.70 -4.41
C PRO A 182 -2.84 5.53 -3.01
N ASP A 183 -3.19 6.45 -2.12
CA ASP A 183 -2.91 6.31 -0.70
C ASP A 183 -3.80 5.23 -0.05
N TYR A 184 -3.63 5.03 1.27
CA TYR A 184 -4.37 4.00 1.99
C TYR A 184 -5.88 4.27 2.07
N TYR A 185 -6.30 5.53 1.91
CA TYR A 185 -7.71 5.95 1.87
C TYR A 185 -8.30 5.90 0.46
N GLY A 186 -7.50 5.54 -0.53
CA GLY A 186 -7.89 5.41 -1.93
C GLY A 186 -7.71 6.68 -2.76
N HIS A 187 -7.06 7.73 -2.23
CA HIS A 187 -6.83 8.98 -2.96
C HIS A 187 -5.57 8.91 -3.84
N VAL A 188 -5.69 9.36 -5.09
CA VAL A 188 -4.60 9.41 -6.08
C VAL A 188 -4.00 10.82 -6.12
N ASP A 189 -2.94 11.04 -5.33
CA ASP A 189 -2.15 12.28 -5.36
C ASP A 189 -0.97 12.13 -6.35
N LEU A 190 -1.26 12.33 -7.63
CA LEU A 190 -0.31 12.18 -8.73
C LEU A 190 -0.45 13.36 -9.72
N PRO A 191 0.08 14.57 -9.36
CA PRO A 191 -0.08 15.77 -10.15
C PRO A 191 0.55 15.65 -11.54
N GLN A 192 -0.25 15.84 -12.59
CA GLN A 192 0.16 15.67 -13.98
C GLN A 192 1.31 16.62 -14.38
N GLU A 193 1.29 17.83 -13.85
CA GLU A 193 2.32 18.86 -14.12
C GLU A 193 3.71 18.41 -13.64
N LEU A 194 3.77 17.65 -12.54
CA LEU A 194 5.04 17.11 -12.02
C LEU A 194 5.57 15.98 -12.92
N LEU A 195 4.70 15.14 -13.44
CA LEU A 195 5.08 14.08 -14.38
C LEU A 195 5.66 14.69 -15.66
N GLU A 196 4.97 15.69 -16.21
CA GLU A 196 5.41 16.42 -17.41
C GLU A 196 6.75 17.13 -17.18
N ALA A 197 6.91 17.81 -16.04
CA ALA A 197 8.16 18.48 -15.68
C ALA A 197 9.34 17.49 -15.50
N ALA A 198 9.07 16.31 -14.91
CA ALA A 198 10.07 15.25 -14.80
C ALA A 198 10.49 14.71 -16.18
N HIS A 199 9.53 14.40 -17.04
CA HIS A 199 9.80 13.91 -18.39
C HIS A 199 10.52 14.93 -19.26
N ALA A 200 10.18 16.21 -19.16
CA ALA A 200 10.89 17.29 -19.87
C ALA A 200 12.39 17.36 -19.48
N ARG A 201 12.74 16.88 -18.29
CA ARG A 201 14.13 16.76 -17.81
C ARG A 201 14.74 15.37 -18.05
N GLY A 202 14.04 14.47 -18.73
CA GLY A 202 14.50 13.09 -18.98
C GLY A 202 14.50 12.21 -17.73
N LEU A 203 13.81 12.62 -16.64
CA LEU A 203 13.71 11.84 -15.41
C LEU A 203 12.61 10.80 -15.54
N PRO A 204 12.86 9.51 -15.20
CA PRO A 204 11.81 8.54 -15.06
C PRO A 204 10.93 8.84 -13.84
N VAL A 205 9.63 8.54 -14.00
CA VAL A 205 8.63 8.65 -12.95
C VAL A 205 8.25 7.24 -12.47
N LEU A 206 8.39 7.01 -11.18
CA LEU A 206 8.15 5.72 -10.52
C LEU A 206 6.97 5.84 -9.56
N CYS A 207 6.10 4.83 -9.51
CA CYS A 207 4.93 4.86 -8.63
C CYS A 207 4.73 3.54 -7.88
N ASP A 208 4.51 3.63 -6.59
CA ASP A 208 3.89 2.56 -5.80
C ASP A 208 2.37 2.69 -5.94
N GLU A 209 1.79 1.85 -6.80
CA GLU A 209 0.35 1.72 -7.02
C GLU A 209 -0.20 0.46 -6.32
N ALA A 210 0.36 0.12 -5.15
CA ALA A 210 0.03 -1.13 -4.46
C ALA A 210 -1.48 -1.32 -4.20
N HIS A 211 -2.23 -0.25 -4.04
CA HIS A 211 -3.67 -0.28 -3.80
C HIS A 211 -4.53 -0.06 -5.07
N GLY A 212 -3.92 0.12 -6.24
CA GLY A 212 -4.61 0.44 -7.49
C GLY A 212 -4.73 -0.71 -8.50
N ALA A 213 -4.42 -1.96 -8.11
CA ALA A 213 -4.41 -3.09 -9.05
C ALA A 213 -5.75 -3.34 -9.75
N ALA A 214 -6.90 -3.00 -9.12
CA ALA A 214 -8.22 -3.15 -9.71
C ALA A 214 -8.58 -2.04 -10.73
N PHE A 215 -7.85 -0.92 -10.80
CA PHE A 215 -8.25 0.26 -11.58
C PHE A 215 -8.33 -0.02 -13.09
N ALA A 216 -7.54 -0.96 -13.60
CA ALA A 216 -7.56 -1.32 -15.00
C ALA A 216 -8.84 -2.09 -15.43
N ALA A 217 -9.62 -2.63 -14.48
CA ALA A 217 -10.81 -3.44 -14.79
C ALA A 217 -11.99 -2.63 -15.30
N ALA A 218 -12.14 -1.37 -14.85
CA ALA A 218 -13.28 -0.50 -15.20
C ALA A 218 -12.82 0.97 -15.20
N VAL A 219 -12.20 1.38 -16.30
CA VAL A 219 -11.59 2.73 -16.46
C VAL A 219 -12.59 3.87 -16.38
N GLU A 220 -13.88 3.59 -16.57
CA GLU A 220 -14.99 4.53 -16.43
C GLU A 220 -15.43 4.73 -14.96
N ILE A 221 -15.05 3.82 -14.07
CA ILE A 221 -15.43 3.80 -12.65
C ILE A 221 -14.28 4.29 -11.78
N PHE A 222 -13.07 3.79 -12.06
CA PHE A 222 -11.87 4.06 -11.26
C PHE A 222 -11.07 5.27 -11.76
N PRO A 223 -10.25 5.88 -10.91
CA PRO A 223 -9.21 6.79 -11.37
C PRO A 223 -8.32 6.16 -12.44
N LYS A 224 -7.71 6.98 -13.28
CA LYS A 224 -6.71 6.47 -14.24
C LYS A 224 -5.57 5.80 -13.50
N THR A 225 -5.12 4.64 -14.02
CA THR A 225 -3.93 3.94 -13.51
C THR A 225 -2.67 4.82 -13.64
N ALA A 226 -1.65 4.53 -12.86
CA ALA A 226 -0.37 5.23 -12.92
C ALA A 226 0.23 5.18 -14.35
N LEU A 227 0.18 4.04 -15.02
CA LEU A 227 0.63 3.91 -16.42
C LEU A 227 -0.16 4.79 -17.38
N ALA A 228 -1.49 4.85 -17.24
CA ALA A 228 -2.35 5.70 -18.07
C ALA A 228 -2.13 7.20 -17.85
N ARG A 229 -1.55 7.58 -16.70
CA ARG A 229 -1.11 8.95 -16.39
C ARG A 229 0.28 9.28 -16.94
N GLY A 230 1.00 8.28 -17.45
CA GLY A 230 2.35 8.45 -18.01
C GLY A 230 3.48 8.08 -17.06
N VAL A 231 3.23 7.41 -15.95
CA VAL A 231 4.26 6.82 -15.09
C VAL A 231 5.09 5.81 -15.88
N ASP A 232 6.39 5.77 -15.64
CA ASP A 232 7.33 4.92 -16.36
C ASP A 232 7.41 3.50 -15.81
N LEU A 233 7.46 3.38 -14.49
CA LEU A 233 7.41 2.10 -13.79
C LEU A 233 6.44 2.18 -12.63
N CYS A 234 5.60 1.15 -12.47
CA CYS A 234 4.75 1.08 -11.29
C CYS A 234 4.68 -0.34 -10.72
N VAL A 235 4.46 -0.42 -9.40
CA VAL A 235 4.28 -1.66 -8.65
C VAL A 235 2.86 -1.75 -8.13
N GLN A 236 2.20 -2.90 -8.35
CA GLN A 236 0.87 -3.19 -7.83
C GLN A 236 0.91 -4.41 -6.91
N SER A 237 0.19 -4.36 -5.78
CA SER A 237 -0.06 -5.51 -4.90
C SER A 237 -1.38 -6.17 -5.27
N ALA A 238 -1.32 -7.20 -6.11
CA ALA A 238 -2.53 -7.88 -6.57
C ALA A 238 -3.37 -8.43 -5.40
N HIS A 239 -2.72 -9.03 -4.40
CA HIS A 239 -3.39 -9.64 -3.25
C HIS A 239 -4.17 -8.67 -2.34
N LYS A 240 -4.00 -7.35 -2.49
CA LYS A 240 -4.72 -6.36 -1.66
C LYS A 240 -6.13 -6.09 -2.16
N THR A 241 -6.35 -6.16 -3.47
CA THR A 241 -7.61 -5.76 -4.10
C THR A 241 -8.16 -6.80 -5.09
N LEU A 242 -7.38 -7.82 -5.42
CA LEU A 242 -7.74 -8.85 -6.39
C LEU A 242 -7.75 -10.24 -5.74
N PRO A 243 -8.43 -11.23 -6.35
CA PRO A 243 -8.42 -12.62 -5.89
C PRO A 243 -7.07 -13.29 -6.20
N ALA A 244 -6.01 -12.84 -5.53
CA ALA A 244 -4.66 -13.37 -5.63
C ALA A 244 -4.13 -13.76 -4.25
N LEU A 245 -3.27 -14.78 -4.20
CA LEU A 245 -2.64 -15.22 -2.96
C LEU A 245 -1.62 -14.18 -2.47
N ALA A 246 -1.60 -13.94 -1.15
CA ALA A 246 -0.53 -13.12 -0.57
C ALA A 246 0.80 -13.89 -0.58
N PRO A 247 1.91 -13.24 -0.93
CA PRO A 247 2.09 -11.84 -1.26
C PRO A 247 2.27 -11.55 -2.78
N ALA A 248 1.29 -11.86 -3.61
CA ALA A 248 1.33 -11.63 -5.05
C ALA A 248 1.44 -10.15 -5.43
N SER A 249 2.36 -9.79 -6.34
CA SER A 249 2.53 -8.43 -6.84
C SER A 249 3.07 -8.38 -8.28
N LEU A 250 2.93 -7.21 -8.89
CA LEU A 250 3.30 -6.94 -10.28
C LEU A 250 4.25 -5.73 -10.34
N LEU A 251 5.25 -5.81 -11.21
CA LEU A 251 6.04 -4.65 -11.65
C LEU A 251 5.75 -4.42 -13.13
N HIS A 252 5.32 -3.22 -13.47
CA HIS A 252 5.04 -2.80 -14.83
C HIS A 252 6.05 -1.77 -15.32
N LEU A 253 6.49 -1.89 -16.57
CA LEU A 253 7.29 -0.92 -17.30
C LEU A 253 6.47 -0.39 -18.47
N SER A 254 6.36 0.94 -18.62
CA SER A 254 5.60 1.54 -19.70
C SER A 254 6.26 1.37 -21.06
N HIS A 255 5.48 1.39 -22.13
CA HIS A 255 5.99 1.39 -23.51
C HIS A 255 6.91 2.60 -23.78
N SER A 256 6.57 3.77 -23.24
CA SER A 256 7.36 4.99 -23.41
C SER A 256 8.73 4.86 -22.76
N TYR A 257 8.79 4.27 -21.56
CA TYR A 257 10.06 4.06 -20.86
C TYR A 257 10.95 3.06 -21.59
N LEU A 258 10.40 1.94 -22.05
CA LEU A 258 11.16 0.94 -22.80
C LEU A 258 11.71 1.48 -24.13
N ARG A 259 10.99 2.38 -24.80
CA ARG A 259 11.54 3.07 -25.98
C ARG A 259 12.71 4.00 -25.66
N ARG A 260 12.66 4.72 -24.54
CA ARG A 260 13.74 5.63 -24.09
C ARG A 260 14.91 4.87 -23.47
N CYS A 261 14.66 3.72 -22.87
CA CYS A 261 15.64 2.90 -22.18
C CYS A 261 15.43 1.40 -22.51
N PRO A 262 15.87 0.93 -23.68
CA PRO A 262 15.67 -0.47 -24.11
C PRO A 262 16.24 -1.52 -23.14
N GLU A 263 17.33 -1.17 -22.44
CA GLU A 263 17.96 -2.04 -21.43
C GLU A 263 17.13 -2.23 -20.15
N ALA A 264 16.08 -1.42 -19.94
CA ALA A 264 15.28 -1.48 -18.74
C ALA A 264 14.58 -2.85 -18.56
N ALA A 265 14.14 -3.48 -19.66
CA ALA A 265 13.53 -4.81 -19.61
C ALA A 265 14.50 -5.86 -19.04
N ARG A 266 15.74 -5.88 -19.52
CA ARG A 266 16.80 -6.77 -19.05
C ARG A 266 17.17 -6.48 -17.58
N ARG A 267 17.30 -5.18 -17.23
CA ARG A 267 17.59 -4.76 -15.85
C ARG A 267 16.48 -5.17 -14.88
N ALA A 268 15.20 -5.09 -15.29
CA ALA A 268 14.08 -5.49 -14.44
C ALA A 268 14.10 -7.00 -14.13
N VAL A 269 14.42 -7.85 -15.10
CA VAL A 269 14.61 -9.28 -14.88
C VAL A 269 15.80 -9.54 -13.95
N ALA A 270 16.93 -8.86 -14.18
CA ALA A 270 18.10 -8.98 -13.31
C ALA A 270 17.82 -8.52 -11.88
N ALA A 271 17.06 -7.44 -11.71
CA ALA A 271 16.66 -6.94 -10.39
C ALA A 271 15.68 -7.91 -9.70
N ARG A 272 14.74 -8.53 -10.44
CA ARG A 272 13.91 -9.60 -9.90
C ARG A 272 14.76 -10.76 -9.37
N LYS A 273 15.69 -11.27 -10.14
CA LYS A 273 16.62 -12.34 -9.70
C LYS A 273 17.50 -11.95 -8.50
N LEU A 274 17.81 -10.65 -8.34
CA LEU A 274 18.60 -10.16 -7.21
C LEU A 274 17.81 -10.12 -5.90
N PHE A 275 16.54 -9.75 -5.95
CA PHE A 275 15.75 -9.46 -4.75
C PHE A 275 14.70 -10.53 -4.42
N GLN A 276 14.17 -11.23 -5.42
CA GLN A 276 13.23 -12.33 -5.21
C GLN A 276 13.99 -13.60 -4.83
N THR A 277 13.32 -14.48 -4.08
CA THR A 277 13.86 -15.81 -3.76
C THR A 277 14.22 -16.60 -5.02
N SER A 278 15.23 -17.48 -4.93
CA SER A 278 15.57 -18.42 -6.00
C SER A 278 14.55 -19.56 -6.16
N SER A 279 13.59 -19.69 -5.25
CA SER A 279 12.51 -20.67 -5.27
C SER A 279 11.14 -19.96 -5.19
N PRO A 280 10.72 -19.23 -6.24
CA PRO A 280 9.46 -18.48 -6.24
C PRO A 280 8.27 -19.44 -6.23
N SER A 281 7.21 -19.05 -5.49
CA SER A 281 6.01 -19.89 -5.35
C SER A 281 5.17 -19.92 -6.62
N PHE A 282 5.03 -21.07 -7.21
CA PHE A 282 4.20 -21.31 -8.40
C PHE A 282 2.70 -21.08 -8.13
N PRO A 283 2.10 -21.50 -6.98
CA PRO A 283 0.72 -21.17 -6.65
C PRO A 283 0.45 -19.66 -6.62
N ILE A 284 1.40 -18.86 -6.08
CA ILE A 284 1.27 -17.39 -6.08
C ILE A 284 1.36 -16.85 -7.51
N GLY A 285 2.29 -17.37 -8.34
CA GLY A 285 2.38 -17.01 -9.76
C GLY A 285 1.11 -17.34 -10.54
N ALA A 286 0.54 -18.53 -10.34
CA ALA A 286 -0.73 -18.95 -10.93
C ALA A 286 -1.89 -18.07 -10.49
N SER A 287 -1.91 -17.64 -9.22
CA SER A 287 -2.95 -16.73 -8.72
C SER A 287 -2.88 -15.35 -9.35
N LEU A 288 -1.69 -14.86 -9.75
CA LEU A 288 -1.53 -13.62 -10.52
C LEU A 288 -2.11 -13.73 -11.92
N ASP A 289 -1.84 -14.84 -12.61
CA ASP A 289 -2.41 -15.10 -13.94
C ASP A 289 -3.93 -15.21 -13.88
N PHE A 290 -4.45 -15.93 -12.88
CA PHE A 290 -5.89 -16.00 -12.63
C PHE A 290 -6.49 -14.62 -12.32
N ALA A 291 -5.90 -13.84 -11.41
CA ALA A 291 -6.42 -12.54 -11.01
C ALA A 291 -6.49 -11.57 -12.21
N ARG A 292 -5.47 -11.56 -13.09
CA ARG A 292 -5.51 -10.81 -14.33
C ARG A 292 -6.66 -11.25 -15.23
N ALA A 293 -6.81 -12.56 -15.45
CA ALA A 293 -7.88 -13.12 -16.26
C ALA A 293 -9.28 -12.76 -15.69
N TYR A 294 -9.42 -12.81 -14.37
CA TYR A 294 -10.65 -12.38 -13.70
C TYR A 294 -10.97 -10.91 -13.98
N LEU A 295 -10.01 -9.99 -13.93
CA LEU A 295 -10.22 -8.58 -14.23
C LEU A 295 -10.70 -8.33 -15.67
N GLU A 296 -10.31 -9.17 -16.63
CA GLU A 296 -10.77 -9.10 -18.03
C GLU A 296 -12.22 -9.58 -18.21
N SER A 297 -12.77 -10.31 -17.26
CA SER A 297 -14.07 -10.95 -17.38
C SER A 297 -15.24 -9.97 -17.25
N ALA A 298 -16.38 -10.32 -17.88
CA ALA A 298 -17.64 -9.61 -17.68
C ALA A 298 -18.12 -9.74 -16.24
N GLU A 299 -17.92 -10.90 -15.60
CA GLU A 299 -18.27 -11.15 -14.21
C GLU A 299 -17.62 -10.12 -13.27
N CYS A 300 -16.32 -9.82 -13.46
CA CYS A 300 -15.65 -8.81 -12.65
C CYS A 300 -16.32 -7.43 -12.73
N ARG A 301 -16.70 -7.00 -13.93
CA ARG A 301 -17.40 -5.70 -14.11
C ARG A 301 -18.75 -5.67 -13.43
N GLU A 302 -19.53 -6.76 -13.54
CA GLU A 302 -20.80 -6.90 -12.83
C GLU A 302 -20.60 -6.85 -11.31
N LYS A 303 -19.59 -7.53 -10.77
CA LYS A 303 -19.25 -7.52 -9.35
C LYS A 303 -18.84 -6.12 -8.87
N ILE A 304 -18.06 -5.38 -9.65
CA ILE A 304 -17.71 -3.99 -9.34
C ILE A 304 -18.96 -3.12 -9.22
N GLN A 305 -19.91 -3.25 -10.16
CA GLN A 305 -21.15 -2.50 -10.12
C GLN A 305 -22.01 -2.88 -8.90
N LEU A 306 -22.16 -4.17 -8.62
CA LEU A 306 -22.87 -4.65 -7.44
C LEU A 306 -22.25 -4.12 -6.13
N LEU A 307 -20.93 -4.06 -6.07
CA LEU A 307 -20.24 -3.54 -4.89
C LEU A 307 -20.51 -2.05 -4.69
N LEU A 308 -20.58 -1.25 -5.75
CA LEU A 308 -21.01 0.16 -5.68
C LEU A 308 -22.44 0.30 -5.16
N ASP A 309 -23.35 -0.60 -5.59
CA ASP A 309 -24.73 -0.62 -5.11
C ASP A 309 -24.78 -0.99 -3.61
N HIS A 310 -23.94 -1.93 -3.15
CA HIS A 310 -23.82 -2.28 -1.73
C HIS A 310 -23.27 -1.12 -0.89
N ILE A 311 -22.28 -0.38 -1.40
CA ILE A 311 -21.76 0.83 -0.73
C ILE A 311 -22.84 1.91 -0.66
N THR A 312 -23.62 2.08 -1.72
CA THR A 312 -24.75 3.02 -1.76
C THR A 312 -25.83 2.64 -0.74
N PHE A 313 -26.17 1.36 -0.68
CA PHE A 313 -27.06 0.82 0.34
C PHE A 313 -26.55 1.10 1.75
N LEU A 314 -25.27 0.80 2.03
CA LEU A 314 -24.69 1.05 3.34
C LEU A 314 -24.78 2.53 3.74
N ARG A 315 -24.53 3.46 2.80
CA ARG A 315 -24.64 4.91 3.03
C ARG A 315 -26.02 5.33 3.53
N GLN A 316 -27.08 4.67 3.07
CA GLN A 316 -28.46 4.95 3.48
C GLN A 316 -28.81 4.33 4.84
N GLU A 317 -28.19 3.20 5.18
CA GLU A 317 -28.50 2.40 6.36
C GLU A 317 -27.68 2.72 7.61
N LEU A 318 -26.62 3.52 7.50
CA LEU A 318 -25.80 3.88 8.65
C LEU A 318 -26.56 4.78 9.64
N PRO A 319 -26.36 4.58 10.96
CA PRO A 319 -26.89 5.51 11.97
C PRO A 319 -26.18 6.88 11.83
N PRO A 320 -26.85 8.00 12.23
CA PRO A 320 -26.33 9.36 12.03
C PRO A 320 -24.95 9.64 12.62
N ALA A 321 -24.50 8.82 13.58
CA ALA A 321 -23.16 8.90 14.18
C ALA A 321 -22.03 8.51 13.23
N PHE A 322 -22.34 7.82 12.12
CA PHE A 322 -21.41 7.31 11.14
C PHE A 322 -21.80 7.77 9.74
N GLN A 323 -20.82 8.09 8.92
CA GLN A 323 -21.08 8.55 7.55
C GLN A 323 -20.08 7.94 6.58
N VAL A 324 -20.56 7.25 5.53
CA VAL A 324 -19.72 6.87 4.40
C VAL A 324 -19.29 8.14 3.66
N LEU A 325 -17.99 8.41 3.66
CA LEU A 325 -17.44 9.57 2.98
C LEU A 325 -17.48 9.37 1.45
N PRO A 326 -17.91 10.40 0.68
CA PRO A 326 -18.01 10.27 -0.77
C PRO A 326 -16.63 10.13 -1.42
N ALA A 327 -16.57 9.45 -2.57
CA ALA A 327 -15.40 9.41 -3.44
C ALA A 327 -15.48 10.57 -4.45
N GLY A 328 -14.35 11.26 -4.63
CA GLY A 328 -14.14 12.20 -5.73
C GLY A 328 -13.61 11.49 -6.98
N PRO A 329 -13.36 12.24 -8.07
CA PRO A 329 -12.84 11.68 -9.33
C PRO A 329 -11.45 11.02 -9.21
N GLU A 330 -10.66 11.45 -8.22
CA GLU A 330 -9.31 10.94 -7.94
C GLU A 330 -9.31 9.95 -6.77
N ASP A 331 -10.47 9.42 -6.38
CA ASP A 331 -10.58 8.46 -5.29
C ASP A 331 -11.06 7.11 -5.79
N ASP A 332 -10.50 6.03 -5.21
CA ASP A 332 -11.03 4.68 -5.36
C ASP A 332 -12.47 4.60 -4.81
N PRO A 333 -13.48 4.42 -5.66
CA PRO A 333 -14.88 4.40 -5.22
C PRO A 333 -15.23 3.16 -4.40
N LEU A 334 -14.44 2.09 -4.50
CA LEU A 334 -14.63 0.85 -3.73
C LEU A 334 -13.94 0.90 -2.36
N ARG A 335 -13.03 1.85 -2.13
CA ARG A 335 -12.44 2.07 -0.82
C ARG A 335 -13.50 2.65 0.11
N LEU A 336 -13.96 1.85 1.07
CA LEU A 336 -14.99 2.27 2.00
C LEU A 336 -14.35 3.01 3.18
N VAL A 337 -14.56 4.34 3.24
CA VAL A 337 -14.10 5.19 4.33
C VAL A 337 -15.32 5.72 5.08
N ILE A 338 -15.43 5.38 6.36
CA ILE A 338 -16.56 5.76 7.21
C ILE A 338 -16.06 6.76 8.26
N SER A 339 -16.60 7.98 8.26
CA SER A 339 -16.37 8.95 9.33
C SER A 339 -17.06 8.49 10.61
N CYS A 340 -16.33 8.52 11.72
CA CYS A 340 -16.84 8.24 13.07
C CYS A 340 -16.70 9.44 14.02
N ARG A 341 -16.44 10.66 13.51
CA ARG A 341 -16.27 11.88 14.30
C ARG A 341 -17.43 12.16 15.26
N SER A 342 -18.65 11.90 14.81
CA SER A 342 -19.87 12.15 15.60
C SER A 342 -20.28 10.98 16.49
N SER A 343 -19.49 9.91 16.54
CA SER A 343 -19.86 8.69 17.26
C SER A 343 -19.59 8.75 18.77
N GLY A 344 -18.62 9.55 19.19
CA GLY A 344 -18.15 9.62 20.56
C GLY A 344 -17.27 8.46 21.02
N PHE A 345 -16.99 7.49 20.12
CA PHE A 345 -16.12 6.34 20.40
C PHE A 345 -14.64 6.72 20.25
N SER A 346 -13.79 6.15 21.09
CA SER A 346 -12.37 6.03 20.77
C SER A 346 -12.15 4.99 19.69
N LEU A 347 -11.03 5.06 18.97
CA LEU A 347 -10.64 4.08 17.96
C LEU A 347 -10.63 2.64 18.50
N ARG A 348 -10.09 2.50 19.69
CA ARG A 348 -9.95 1.19 20.36
C ARG A 348 -11.32 0.57 20.68
N GLU A 349 -12.23 1.39 21.23
CA GLU A 349 -13.59 0.93 21.53
C GLU A 349 -14.32 0.51 20.26
N LEU A 350 -14.20 1.30 19.20
CA LEU A 350 -14.87 1.02 17.94
C LEU A 350 -14.31 -0.22 17.26
N SER A 351 -12.98 -0.37 17.17
CA SER A 351 -12.33 -1.54 16.59
C SER A 351 -12.63 -2.80 17.41
N SER A 352 -12.51 -2.73 18.75
CA SER A 352 -12.81 -3.86 19.63
C SER A 352 -14.29 -4.22 19.62
N GLY A 353 -15.17 -3.22 19.57
CA GLY A 353 -16.61 -3.41 19.48
C GLY A 353 -17.02 -4.12 18.18
N LEU A 354 -16.49 -3.68 17.04
CA LEU A 354 -16.73 -4.32 15.74
C LEU A 354 -16.19 -5.76 15.73
N SER A 355 -14.94 -5.96 16.19
CA SER A 355 -14.34 -7.30 16.25
C SER A 355 -15.15 -8.24 17.16
N SER A 356 -15.66 -7.77 18.31
CA SER A 356 -16.53 -8.55 19.19
C SER A 356 -17.87 -8.96 18.54
N LEU A 357 -18.29 -8.21 17.52
CA LEU A 357 -19.49 -8.49 16.70
C LEU A 357 -19.14 -9.27 15.41
N GLY A 358 -17.90 -9.77 15.29
CA GLY A 358 -17.43 -10.54 14.15
C GLY A 358 -17.21 -9.72 12.88
N ILE A 359 -16.85 -8.43 13.01
CA ILE A 359 -16.52 -7.54 11.91
C ILE A 359 -15.05 -7.13 12.06
N ASP A 360 -14.22 -7.56 11.12
CA ASP A 360 -12.83 -7.14 11.00
C ASP A 360 -12.73 -5.99 10.01
N ILE A 361 -12.02 -4.94 10.39
CA ILE A 361 -11.78 -3.75 9.57
C ILE A 361 -10.32 -3.70 9.17
N GLU A 362 -10.01 -3.03 8.07
CA GLU A 362 -8.63 -2.87 7.62
C GLU A 362 -7.84 -1.96 8.57
N MET A 363 -8.42 -0.81 8.90
CA MET A 363 -7.78 0.19 9.74
C MET A 363 -8.82 1.10 10.41
N ALA A 364 -8.48 1.59 11.59
CA ALA A 364 -9.12 2.76 12.19
C ALA A 364 -8.05 3.85 12.41
N ASP A 365 -8.32 5.05 11.96
CA ASP A 365 -7.54 6.24 12.28
C ASP A 365 -8.31 7.15 13.26
N PHE A 366 -7.78 8.32 13.56
CA PHE A 366 -8.32 9.26 14.54
C PHE A 366 -9.82 9.58 14.41
N SER A 367 -10.39 9.43 13.23
CA SER A 367 -11.78 9.82 12.99
C SER A 367 -12.48 8.98 11.92
N ARG A 368 -11.80 7.94 11.39
CA ARG A 368 -12.31 7.15 10.26
C ARG A 368 -12.10 5.65 10.49
N LEU A 369 -13.00 4.88 9.93
CA LEU A 369 -12.80 3.47 9.65
C LEU A 369 -12.49 3.32 8.17
N VAL A 370 -11.46 2.56 7.84
CA VAL A 370 -11.12 2.19 6.46
C VAL A 370 -11.39 0.70 6.30
N LEU A 371 -12.17 0.36 5.29
CA LEU A 371 -12.48 -1.01 4.91
C LEU A 371 -12.15 -1.20 3.42
N ILE A 372 -11.67 -2.38 3.10
CA ILE A 372 -11.33 -2.78 1.72
C ILE A 372 -12.23 -3.96 1.35
N PRO A 373 -13.43 -3.70 0.84
CA PRO A 373 -14.30 -4.78 0.39
C PRO A 373 -13.65 -5.58 -0.74
N SER A 374 -13.80 -6.89 -0.70
CA SER A 374 -13.45 -7.77 -1.82
C SER A 374 -14.38 -7.48 -3.02
N LEU A 375 -13.90 -7.73 -4.25
CA LEU A 375 -14.73 -7.51 -5.45
C LEU A 375 -16.01 -8.36 -5.48
N ASP A 376 -16.05 -9.46 -4.74
CA ASP A 376 -17.22 -10.33 -4.61
C ASP A 376 -17.87 -10.26 -3.21
N GLN A 377 -17.61 -9.20 -2.42
CA GLN A 377 -18.18 -9.02 -1.07
C GLN A 377 -19.71 -9.04 -1.13
N PRO A 378 -20.38 -9.99 -0.44
CA PRO A 378 -21.82 -10.10 -0.52
C PRO A 378 -22.53 -8.97 0.25
N ARG A 379 -23.78 -8.68 -0.15
CA ARG A 379 -24.62 -7.65 0.48
C ARG A 379 -24.86 -7.90 1.97
N GLU A 380 -24.94 -9.15 2.37
CA GLU A 380 -25.15 -9.61 3.74
C GLU A 380 -24.06 -9.06 4.69
N ASP A 381 -22.82 -8.94 4.21
CA ASP A 381 -21.74 -8.40 5.03
C ASP A 381 -21.90 -6.89 5.26
N PHE A 382 -22.41 -6.15 4.28
CA PHE A 382 -22.76 -4.73 4.45
C PHE A 382 -23.95 -4.56 5.40
N MET A 383 -24.93 -5.45 5.35
CA MET A 383 -26.05 -5.46 6.32
C MET A 383 -25.54 -5.75 7.74
N ARG A 384 -24.65 -6.73 7.91
CA ARG A 384 -24.01 -7.04 9.20
C ARG A 384 -23.21 -5.86 9.74
N LEU A 385 -22.43 -5.20 8.88
CA LEU A 385 -21.67 -4.00 9.27
C LEU A 385 -22.60 -2.88 9.74
N SER A 386 -23.68 -2.59 8.99
CA SER A 386 -24.67 -1.59 9.39
C SER A 386 -25.33 -1.91 10.72
N ALA A 387 -25.74 -3.19 10.92
CA ALA A 387 -26.35 -3.65 12.16
C ALA A 387 -25.37 -3.54 13.35
N ALA A 388 -24.09 -3.89 13.16
CA ALA A 388 -23.06 -3.77 14.18
C ALA A 388 -22.85 -2.32 14.61
N LEU A 389 -22.68 -1.40 13.65
CA LEU A 389 -22.51 0.03 13.94
C LEU A 389 -23.76 0.64 14.61
N ARG A 390 -24.95 0.20 14.22
CA ARG A 390 -26.21 0.62 14.85
C ARG A 390 -26.28 0.14 16.31
N LYS A 391 -25.92 -1.12 16.57
CA LYS A 391 -25.88 -1.70 17.93
C LYS A 391 -24.93 -0.92 18.82
N LEU A 392 -23.69 -0.71 18.37
CA LEU A 392 -22.70 0.09 19.10
C LEU A 392 -23.21 1.51 19.40
N SER A 393 -23.82 2.19 18.40
CA SER A 393 -24.40 3.51 18.59
C SER A 393 -25.49 3.57 19.65
N LEU A 394 -26.30 2.53 19.79
CA LEU A 394 -27.37 2.45 20.82
C LEU A 394 -26.79 2.17 22.22
N GLU A 395 -25.84 1.25 22.31
CA GLU A 395 -25.17 0.90 23.57
C GLU A 395 -24.41 2.11 24.15
N HIS A 396 -23.74 2.90 23.31
CA HIS A 396 -23.02 4.09 23.75
C HIS A 396 -23.94 5.19 24.28
N LYS A 397 -25.12 5.35 23.70
CA LYS A 397 -26.13 6.34 24.18
C LYS A 397 -26.76 5.92 25.52
N GLY A 398 -26.78 4.62 25.82
CA GLY A 398 -27.35 4.07 27.08
C GLY A 398 -26.41 4.17 28.29
N VAL A 399 -25.11 4.32 28.05
CA VAL A 399 -24.10 4.52 29.11
C VAL A 399 -23.93 6.02 29.31
N GLY A 400 -24.73 6.61 30.19
CA GLY A 400 -24.45 7.98 30.67
C GLY A 400 -22.98 8.07 31.02
N ARG A 401 -22.33 9.18 30.64
CA ARG A 401 -20.88 9.46 30.85
C ARG A 401 -20.47 9.22 32.31
N ALA A 402 -20.34 7.97 32.73
CA ALA A 402 -19.62 7.62 33.93
C ALA A 402 -18.14 7.48 33.51
N GLU A 403 -17.32 8.42 33.96
CA GLU A 403 -15.88 8.38 33.85
C GLU A 403 -15.38 7.00 34.28
N LYS A 404 -15.00 6.15 33.32
CA LYS A 404 -14.22 4.95 33.64
C LYS A 404 -12.77 5.41 33.79
N PRO A 405 -12.18 5.30 35.00
CA PRO A 405 -10.78 5.64 35.20
C PRO A 405 -9.90 4.75 34.29
N GLY A 406 -9.09 5.36 33.45
CA GLY A 406 -8.05 4.69 32.66
C GLY A 406 -8.35 4.42 31.17
N VAL A 407 -9.49 4.82 30.63
CA VAL A 407 -9.75 4.82 29.18
C VAL A 407 -9.85 6.28 28.75
N ALA A 408 -8.83 6.80 28.10
CA ALA A 408 -8.88 8.13 27.47
C ALA A 408 -9.91 8.06 26.34
N CYS A 409 -11.14 8.53 26.62
CA CYS A 409 -12.03 8.97 25.55
C CYS A 409 -11.31 10.11 24.82
N TRP A 410 -11.35 10.12 23.49
CA TRP A 410 -10.92 11.27 22.75
C TRP A 410 -11.74 12.47 23.26
N GLU A 411 -11.09 13.37 24.01
CA GLU A 411 -11.71 14.65 24.36
C GLU A 411 -12.15 15.34 23.05
N GLU A 412 -13.24 16.06 23.10
CA GLU A 412 -13.72 16.82 21.95
C GLU A 412 -12.57 17.67 21.41
N GLY A 413 -12.12 17.37 20.16
CA GLY A 413 -10.95 17.99 19.53
C GLY A 413 -9.62 17.21 19.61
N SER A 414 -9.49 16.11 20.36
CA SER A 414 -8.22 15.35 20.41
C SER A 414 -7.91 14.64 19.10
N ALA A 415 -8.91 14.07 18.42
CA ALA A 415 -8.78 13.49 17.09
C ALA A 415 -8.33 14.54 16.05
N ALA A 416 -8.86 15.75 16.12
CA ALA A 416 -8.44 16.84 15.25
C ALA A 416 -6.98 17.24 15.52
N ARG A 417 -6.58 17.34 16.79
CA ARG A 417 -5.18 17.62 17.16
C ARG A 417 -4.23 16.52 16.68
N ALA A 418 -4.62 15.25 16.74
CA ALA A 418 -3.80 14.16 16.27
C ALA A 418 -3.65 14.14 14.73
N GLU A 419 -4.71 14.49 13.99
CA GLU A 419 -4.64 14.72 12.55
C GLU A 419 -3.72 15.91 12.22
N GLU A 420 -3.80 17.01 12.98
CA GLU A 420 -2.93 18.17 12.82
C GLU A 420 -1.46 17.82 13.08
N ASP A 421 -1.16 17.02 14.10
CA ASP A 421 0.20 16.55 14.38
C ASP A 421 0.74 15.70 13.23
N LEU A 422 -0.06 14.75 12.71
CA LEU A 422 0.29 13.93 11.55
C LEU A 422 0.61 14.81 10.33
N GLN A 423 -0.27 15.77 10.03
CA GLN A 423 -0.11 16.69 8.91
C GLN A 423 1.14 17.57 9.10
N ARG A 424 1.36 18.09 10.29
CA ARG A 424 2.55 18.89 10.65
C ARG A 424 3.82 18.09 10.43
N TRP A 425 3.87 16.84 10.87
CA TRP A 425 5.05 15.98 10.68
C TRP A 425 5.31 15.64 9.22
N LEU A 426 4.28 15.37 8.43
CA LEU A 426 4.44 15.07 7.00
C LEU A 426 4.74 16.32 6.14
N CYS A 427 4.22 17.50 6.54
CA CYS A 427 4.47 18.76 5.84
C CYS A 427 5.79 19.47 6.25
N ARG A 428 6.52 18.94 7.27
CA ARG A 428 7.77 19.58 7.67
C ARG A 428 8.81 19.55 6.54
N PRO A 429 9.64 20.59 6.39
CA PRO A 429 10.78 20.53 5.51
C PRO A 429 11.71 19.38 5.93
N ARG A 430 12.07 18.52 5.00
CA ARG A 430 13.04 17.44 5.23
C ARG A 430 14.32 17.78 4.50
N ALA A 431 15.45 17.61 5.19
CA ALA A 431 16.77 17.74 4.58
C ALA A 431 17.04 16.60 3.59
N PHE A 432 18.09 16.73 2.79
CA PHE A 432 18.61 15.62 1.99
C PHE A 432 18.95 14.45 2.90
N LEU A 433 18.44 13.27 2.60
CA LEU A 433 18.55 12.11 3.46
C LEU A 433 19.28 10.97 2.76
N LYS A 434 20.32 10.44 3.43
CA LYS A 434 21.02 9.20 3.07
C LYS A 434 20.77 8.15 4.16
N PRO A 435 19.72 7.33 4.06
CA PRO A 435 19.28 6.49 5.17
C PRO A 435 20.22 5.30 5.47
N ARG A 436 21.10 4.91 4.53
CA ARG A 436 21.91 3.70 4.61
C ARG A 436 22.67 3.55 5.93
N ALA A 437 23.52 4.52 6.27
CA ALA A 437 24.35 4.45 7.45
C ALA A 437 23.53 4.36 8.74
N ALA A 438 22.49 5.17 8.87
CA ALA A 438 21.61 5.15 10.04
C ALA A 438 20.83 3.84 10.15
N THR A 439 20.26 3.34 9.05
CA THR A 439 19.52 2.07 9.00
C THR A 439 20.39 0.90 9.46
N PHE A 440 21.60 0.78 8.92
CA PHE A 440 22.48 -0.34 9.30
C PHE A 440 23.02 -0.20 10.73
N ARG A 441 23.27 1.02 11.23
CA ARG A 441 23.58 1.21 12.66
C ARG A 441 22.40 0.80 13.53
N GLY A 442 21.17 1.11 13.15
CA GLY A 442 19.97 0.75 13.89
C GLY A 442 19.80 -0.76 14.13
N LEU A 443 20.31 -1.62 13.25
CA LEU A 443 20.29 -3.09 13.45
C LEU A 443 21.12 -3.53 14.66
N PHE A 444 22.12 -2.74 15.05
CA PHE A 444 23.04 -3.04 16.16
C PHE A 444 22.83 -2.12 17.38
N SER A 445 21.93 -1.14 17.27
CA SER A 445 21.64 -0.22 18.37
C SER A 445 20.74 -0.87 19.41
N LYS A 446 21.10 -0.72 20.69
CA LYS A 446 20.33 -1.20 21.85
C LYS A 446 19.67 -0.05 22.61
N VAL A 447 19.29 1.03 21.95
CA VAL A 447 18.73 2.17 22.67
C VAL A 447 17.31 1.86 23.12
N ASP A 448 17.16 1.67 24.44
CA ASP A 448 15.90 1.68 25.14
C ASP A 448 15.44 3.14 25.27
N TRP A 449 14.54 3.57 24.40
CA TRP A 449 14.02 4.93 24.38
C TRP A 449 13.24 5.33 25.66
N PRO A 450 12.55 4.43 26.42
CA PRO A 450 12.06 4.74 27.76
C PRO A 450 13.16 5.21 28.70
N GLY A 451 14.36 4.61 28.63
CA GLY A 451 15.53 5.03 29.40
C GLY A 451 16.02 6.44 29.04
N VAL A 452 15.99 6.78 27.75
CA VAL A 452 16.40 8.12 27.28
C VAL A 452 15.43 9.22 27.77
N LEU A 453 14.15 8.89 27.94
CA LEU A 453 13.14 9.83 28.46
C LEU A 453 13.19 10.01 29.98
N SER A 454 13.73 9.00 30.70
CA SER A 454 13.85 9.04 32.18
C SER A 454 15.06 9.86 32.66
N GLU A 455 16.07 10.09 31.80
CA GLU A 455 17.16 11.00 32.12
C GLU A 455 16.61 12.43 32.17
N GLN A 456 16.62 13.03 33.38
CA GLN A 456 16.15 14.40 33.67
C GLN A 456 17.04 15.45 32.99
N GLY A 457 16.88 15.62 31.67
CA GLY A 457 17.46 16.74 30.93
C GLY A 457 16.37 17.76 30.62
N GLU A 458 16.50 18.99 31.11
CA GLU A 458 15.63 20.14 30.78
C GLU A 458 15.94 20.71 29.37
N GLY A 459 16.61 19.95 28.49
CA GLY A 459 17.01 20.38 27.16
C GLY A 459 16.09 19.87 26.06
N ASP A 460 15.95 20.67 25.02
CA ASP A 460 15.32 20.31 23.72
C ASP A 460 16.30 19.40 22.93
N GLU A 461 16.77 18.32 23.57
CA GLU A 461 17.73 17.37 22.98
C GLU A 461 17.06 16.66 21.80
N SER A 462 17.66 16.81 20.64
CA SER A 462 17.28 16.05 19.44
C SER A 462 17.97 14.70 19.45
N LEU A 463 17.25 13.66 19.03
CA LEU A 463 17.75 12.30 18.85
C LEU A 463 17.76 11.97 17.36
N ARG A 464 18.69 11.13 16.93
CA ARG A 464 18.71 10.63 15.54
C ARG A 464 17.95 9.32 15.43
N VAL A 465 17.02 9.27 14.49
CA VAL A 465 16.28 8.07 14.17
C VAL A 465 17.15 7.07 13.42
N THR A 466 17.18 5.82 13.85
CA THR A 466 17.97 4.75 13.22
C THR A 466 17.12 3.65 12.61
N SER A 467 15.82 3.62 12.92
CA SER A 467 14.84 2.79 12.21
C SER A 467 13.65 3.64 11.78
N VAL A 468 12.83 3.11 10.86
CA VAL A 468 11.63 3.83 10.40
C VAL A 468 10.62 3.97 11.54
N ILE A 469 10.16 5.18 11.81
CA ILE A 469 9.01 5.42 12.69
C ILE A 469 7.80 5.61 11.79
N ALA A 470 6.92 4.62 11.75
CA ALA A 470 5.71 4.63 10.94
C ALA A 470 4.56 3.96 11.70
N PRO A 471 3.44 4.66 11.91
CA PRO A 471 2.22 4.00 12.36
C PRO A 471 1.83 2.89 11.38
N TYR A 472 1.33 1.77 11.88
CA TYR A 472 0.95 0.67 11.01
C TYR A 472 -0.41 0.08 11.44
N PRO A 473 -1.35 -0.07 10.51
CA PRO A 473 -1.38 0.52 9.17
C PRO A 473 -1.43 2.06 9.21
N PRO A 474 -1.06 2.81 8.16
CA PRO A 474 -0.72 2.37 6.79
C PRO A 474 0.78 2.15 6.52
N GLY A 475 1.67 2.38 7.50
CA GLY A 475 3.12 2.22 7.32
C GLY A 475 3.80 3.39 6.59
N ILE A 476 3.20 4.59 6.61
CA ILE A 476 3.79 5.82 6.08
C ILE A 476 4.80 6.35 7.11
N PRO A 477 6.07 6.54 6.73
CA PRO A 477 7.09 7.02 7.65
C PRO A 477 6.85 8.45 8.13
N LEU A 478 6.70 8.62 9.41
CA LEU A 478 6.75 9.93 10.05
C LEU A 478 8.20 10.38 10.20
N TRP A 479 9.10 9.47 10.57
CA TRP A 479 10.55 9.69 10.56
C TRP A 479 11.27 8.54 9.87
N LEU A 480 12.32 8.90 9.16
CA LEU A 480 13.20 7.99 8.43
C LEU A 480 14.56 7.88 9.14
N PRO A 481 15.30 6.77 8.96
CA PRO A 481 16.65 6.64 9.48
C PRO A 481 17.56 7.77 9.00
N GLY A 482 18.22 8.44 9.96
CA GLY A 482 19.06 9.61 9.73
C GLY A 482 18.41 10.96 10.03
N GLU A 483 17.07 11.02 10.12
CA GLU A 483 16.36 12.24 10.56
C GLU A 483 16.50 12.45 12.07
N GLU A 484 16.33 13.69 12.48
CA GLU A 484 16.28 14.08 13.89
C GLU A 484 14.82 14.13 14.36
N ILE A 485 14.58 13.67 15.58
CA ILE A 485 13.32 13.78 16.28
C ILE A 485 13.53 14.56 17.57
N THR A 486 12.68 15.58 17.81
CA THR A 486 12.74 16.32 19.07
C THR A 486 12.12 15.50 20.21
N ARG A 487 12.56 15.75 21.43
CA ARG A 487 11.97 15.15 22.64
C ARG A 487 10.45 15.40 22.71
N ARG A 488 10.01 16.60 22.32
CA ARG A 488 8.59 16.97 22.28
C ARG A 488 7.80 16.07 21.31
N ASP A 489 8.30 15.87 20.09
CA ASP A 489 7.63 15.02 19.10
C ASP A 489 7.62 13.55 19.54
N LEU A 490 8.69 13.10 20.19
CA LEU A 490 8.78 11.75 20.74
C LEU A 490 7.73 11.53 21.86
N LEU A 491 7.61 12.45 22.81
CA LEU A 491 6.60 12.37 23.87
C LEU A 491 5.19 12.36 23.27
N ARG A 492 4.94 13.21 22.26
CA ARG A 492 3.64 13.23 21.58
C ARG A 492 3.32 11.94 20.84
N LEU A 493 4.32 11.28 20.22
CA LEU A 493 4.15 9.93 19.64
C LEU A 493 3.72 8.91 20.68
N LEU A 494 4.29 8.98 21.88
CA LEU A 494 3.93 8.09 22.98
C LEU A 494 2.51 8.29 23.48
N ASP A 495 2.08 9.56 23.59
CA ASP A 495 0.71 9.88 23.93
C ASP A 495 -0.25 9.29 22.91
N LEU A 496 0.03 9.47 21.61
CA LEU A 496 -0.77 8.88 20.53
C LEU A 496 -0.78 7.33 20.57
N GLN A 497 0.33 6.71 20.95
CA GLN A 497 0.40 5.26 21.13
C GLN A 497 -0.48 4.81 22.33
N ALA A 498 -0.45 5.55 23.42
CA ALA A 498 -1.32 5.31 24.57
C ALA A 498 -2.82 5.52 24.22
N GLU A 499 -3.11 6.47 23.34
CA GLU A 499 -4.44 6.73 22.77
C GLU A 499 -4.90 5.67 21.75
N GLY A 500 -4.03 4.71 21.38
CA GLY A 500 -4.37 3.56 20.54
C GLY A 500 -3.75 3.54 19.15
N LEU A 501 -2.91 4.53 18.79
CA LEU A 501 -2.16 4.49 17.53
C LEU A 501 -1.08 3.39 17.60
N HIS A 502 -1.13 2.42 16.70
CA HIS A 502 -0.12 1.38 16.67
C HIS A 502 1.16 1.88 16.01
N ILE A 503 2.22 2.05 16.80
CA ILE A 503 3.56 2.39 16.33
C ILE A 503 4.46 1.19 16.63
N PRO A 504 4.99 0.50 15.61
CA PRO A 504 5.94 -0.58 15.80
C PRO A 504 7.19 -0.11 16.55
N PRO A 505 7.90 -0.99 17.28
CA PRO A 505 9.15 -0.64 17.95
C PRO A 505 10.15 0.02 16.98
N PHE A 506 10.84 1.05 17.44
CA PHE A 506 11.84 1.79 16.68
C PHE A 506 13.09 2.05 17.51
N THR A 507 14.18 2.45 16.86
CA THR A 507 15.47 2.70 17.49
C THR A 507 15.94 4.13 17.24
N LEU A 508 16.63 4.69 18.24
CA LEU A 508 17.17 6.04 18.26
C LEU A 508 18.65 5.99 18.67
N GLU A 509 19.43 7.00 18.30
CA GLU A 509 20.78 7.24 18.80
C GLU A 509 20.90 8.68 19.32
N LYS A 510 21.71 8.90 20.37
CA LYS A 510 22.05 10.27 20.80
C LYS A 510 22.90 10.91 19.70
N LEU A 511 22.66 12.19 19.42
CA LEU A 511 23.56 12.97 18.58
C LEU A 511 24.87 13.11 19.37
N SER A 512 25.95 12.48 18.88
CA SER A 512 27.28 12.78 19.39
C SER A 512 27.62 14.24 19.08
N GLU A 513 28.00 15.02 20.09
CA GLU A 513 28.49 16.37 19.95
C GLU A 513 29.61 16.50 18.92
#